data_4aacac9792cd412fcdae411c00966023
#
_entry.id   4aacac9792cd412fcdae411c00966023
#
_cell.length_a   1.000
_cell.length_b   1.000
_cell.length_c   1.000
_cell.angle_alpha   90.00
_cell.angle_beta   90.00
_cell.angle_gamma   90.00
#
_symmetry.space_group_name_H-M   'P 1'
#
loop_
_entity.id
_entity.type
_entity.pdbx_description
1 polymer ?
#
loop_
_entity_poly.entity_id
_entity_poly.type
_entity_poly.pdbx_seq_one_letter_code
_entity_poly.pdbx_strand_id
1 'polypeptide(L)'
;MIQLQSVRDRFHYPIPGICAILALVYLSPFVGSWLNYVAFLICIYRLVKYDNRVFSVDYCCLISVATVFALPGGLSFVVVLSLFAEAWFIFRDGLVVDNALVSLLFLACYLMLRMQYSLSDFVLCVSQLLIIYLMISFLDAQTIALDIEFFVLNVAVSSIYALLFRKSPIITNIIGTEVTAYYGSSLTRFQGLFRDPNYYMSLVIMSIVLLTLLNFKKYISKYVFLLSIGCMIVFGALTYSKTFLLLLCLYWLLCLIYLIRGKHYILAITFTAGTAFLAIFFANTLFATTLYRITSASSVSELTTGRTSLLETYWREVLSSPGIMLFGKGMSAQLLKKGTHNLFLEIQYYIGLTGLILFFFYFGFLVIWVHKKHTTGSAASRMFNYSSLIVFIALFCSLQGMFSISVYTLLYLAIISTGIPQNDILQGKRLFC
;
A
#
# COMPACT_ATOMS: atom_id res chain seq x y z
N MET A 1 -8.44 -30.08 28.24
CA MET A 1 -8.77 -30.69 26.92
C MET A 1 -9.19 -29.66 25.86
N ILE A 2 -9.77 -28.50 26.21
CA ILE A 2 -10.17 -27.43 25.29
C ILE A 2 -8.97 -26.68 24.69
N GLN A 3 -7.83 -26.61 25.37
CA GLN A 3 -6.62 -25.93 24.90
C GLN A 3 -5.82 -26.66 23.79
N LEU A 4 -6.00 -27.97 23.65
CA LEU A 4 -5.31 -28.76 22.63
C LEU A 4 -6.05 -28.80 21.29
N GLN A 5 -7.36 -28.56 21.26
CA GLN A 5 -8.12 -28.46 20.03
C GLN A 5 -7.87 -27.14 19.28
N SER A 6 -7.63 -26.02 20.01
CA SER A 6 -7.32 -24.71 19.41
C SER A 6 -5.94 -24.65 18.72
N VAL A 7 -5.07 -25.62 18.99
CA VAL A 7 -3.74 -25.74 18.34
C VAL A 7 -3.81 -26.51 17.02
N ARG A 8 -4.88 -27.28 16.79
CA ARG A 8 -5.05 -28.12 15.59
C ARG A 8 -5.66 -27.37 14.41
N ASP A 9 -6.36 -26.27 14.67
CA ASP A 9 -7.05 -25.45 13.65
C ASP A 9 -6.23 -24.21 13.23
N ARG A 10 -4.89 -24.27 13.29
CA ARG A 10 -4.06 -23.18 12.78
C ARG A 10 -4.14 -23.17 11.26
N PHE A 11 -4.59 -22.04 10.71
CA PHE A 11 -4.48 -21.76 9.29
C PHE A 11 -3.02 -22.01 8.84
N HIS A 12 -2.84 -22.99 7.98
CA HIS A 12 -1.53 -23.34 7.43
C HIS A 12 -1.42 -22.75 6.02
N TYR A 13 -0.64 -21.66 5.88
CA TYR A 13 -0.42 -21.04 4.60
C TYR A 13 0.49 -21.89 3.71
N PRO A 14 0.08 -22.26 2.48
CA PRO A 14 0.86 -23.11 1.59
C PRO A 14 1.96 -22.33 0.87
N ILE A 15 3.07 -22.03 1.57
CA ILE A 15 4.23 -21.23 1.11
C ILE A 15 4.81 -21.71 -0.25
N PRO A 16 5.00 -23.02 -0.54
CA PRO A 16 5.64 -23.41 -1.80
C PRO A 16 4.92 -22.90 -3.04
N GLY A 17 3.60 -22.76 -2.99
CA GLY A 17 2.82 -22.27 -4.12
C GLY A 17 3.09 -20.80 -4.46
N ILE A 18 3.15 -19.91 -3.46
CA ILE A 18 3.46 -18.50 -3.72
C ILE A 18 4.92 -18.30 -4.12
N CYS A 19 5.85 -19.10 -3.57
CA CYS A 19 7.24 -19.08 -4.00
C CYS A 19 7.37 -19.47 -5.48
N ALA A 20 6.62 -20.49 -5.94
CA ALA A 20 6.61 -20.90 -7.35
C ALA A 20 6.05 -19.78 -8.25
N ILE A 21 4.93 -19.14 -7.85
CA ILE A 21 4.35 -18.00 -8.57
C ILE A 21 5.39 -16.87 -8.71
N LEU A 22 5.99 -16.44 -7.60
CA LEU A 22 6.98 -15.36 -7.62
C LEU A 22 8.20 -15.71 -8.47
N ALA A 23 8.71 -16.94 -8.38
CA ALA A 23 9.82 -17.39 -9.22
C ALA A 23 9.49 -17.28 -10.71
N LEU A 24 8.29 -17.71 -11.13
CA LEU A 24 7.83 -17.58 -12.51
C LEU A 24 7.71 -16.12 -12.95
N VAL A 25 7.15 -15.26 -12.10
CA VAL A 25 6.99 -13.83 -12.37
C VAL A 25 8.35 -13.13 -12.48
N TYR A 26 9.31 -13.41 -11.58
CA TYR A 26 10.65 -12.83 -11.66
C TYR A 26 11.48 -13.34 -12.84
N LEU A 27 11.23 -14.57 -13.32
CA LEU A 27 11.89 -15.13 -14.49
C LEU A 27 11.24 -14.66 -15.80
N SER A 28 9.97 -14.25 -15.79
CA SER A 28 9.21 -13.95 -17.00
C SER A 28 9.85 -12.88 -17.90
N PRO A 29 10.49 -11.80 -17.40
CA PRO A 29 11.16 -10.82 -18.24
C PRO A 29 12.29 -11.40 -19.10
N PHE A 30 12.98 -12.43 -18.59
CA PHE A 30 14.18 -13.00 -19.23
C PHE A 30 13.86 -14.21 -20.11
N VAL A 31 12.87 -15.01 -19.73
CA VAL A 31 12.54 -16.29 -20.41
C VAL A 31 11.38 -16.11 -21.38
N GLY A 32 10.37 -15.32 -21.00
CA GLY A 32 9.21 -15.04 -21.82
C GLY A 32 7.95 -14.83 -21.02
N SER A 33 7.07 -13.95 -21.52
CA SER A 33 5.83 -13.56 -20.86
C SER A 33 4.84 -14.71 -20.61
N TRP A 34 5.01 -15.87 -21.31
CA TRP A 34 4.19 -17.06 -21.08
C TRP A 34 4.29 -17.59 -19.64
N LEU A 35 5.42 -17.34 -18.94
CA LEU A 35 5.56 -17.69 -17.53
C LEU A 35 4.55 -16.97 -16.63
N ASN A 36 4.15 -15.74 -16.98
CA ASN A 36 3.09 -15.02 -16.27
C ASN A 36 1.74 -15.72 -16.41
N TYR A 37 1.43 -16.34 -17.55
CA TYR A 37 0.18 -17.12 -17.69
C TYR A 37 0.21 -18.38 -16.84
N VAL A 38 1.37 -19.07 -16.76
CA VAL A 38 1.53 -20.24 -15.87
C VAL A 38 1.36 -19.81 -14.41
N ALA A 39 2.02 -18.72 -14.00
CA ALA A 39 1.87 -18.16 -12.66
C ALA A 39 0.41 -17.81 -12.35
N PHE A 40 -0.29 -17.19 -13.28
CA PHE A 40 -1.71 -16.85 -13.16
C PHE A 40 -2.60 -18.10 -12.99
N LEU A 41 -2.38 -19.16 -13.78
CA LEU A 41 -3.11 -20.42 -13.63
C LEU A 41 -2.89 -21.07 -12.25
N ILE A 42 -1.66 -20.96 -11.71
CA ILE A 42 -1.37 -21.42 -10.35
C ILE A 42 -2.14 -20.57 -9.33
N CYS A 43 -2.24 -19.23 -9.52
CA CYS A 43 -3.06 -18.38 -8.65
C CYS A 43 -4.52 -18.79 -8.67
N ILE A 44 -5.12 -19.04 -9.86
CA ILE A 44 -6.51 -19.53 -9.98
C ILE A 44 -6.69 -20.89 -9.30
N TYR A 45 -5.77 -21.84 -9.49
CA TYR A 45 -5.80 -23.12 -8.80
C TYR A 45 -5.80 -22.94 -7.27
N ARG A 46 -4.96 -22.05 -6.74
CA ARG A 46 -4.88 -21.76 -5.31
C ARG A 46 -6.17 -21.12 -4.80
N LEU A 47 -6.72 -20.16 -5.53
CA LEU A 47 -8.00 -19.51 -5.21
C LEU A 47 -9.14 -20.51 -5.07
N VAL A 48 -9.21 -21.52 -5.96
CA VAL A 48 -10.28 -22.53 -5.95
C VAL A 48 -10.05 -23.60 -4.89
N LYS A 49 -8.80 -24.00 -4.69
CA LYS A 49 -8.42 -25.12 -3.81
C LYS A 49 -8.40 -24.78 -2.34
N TYR A 50 -7.94 -23.57 -2.01
CA TYR A 50 -7.66 -23.17 -0.63
C TYR A 50 -8.72 -22.24 -0.05
N ASP A 51 -8.57 -21.91 1.23
CA ASP A 51 -9.38 -20.94 1.96
C ASP A 51 -9.18 -19.51 1.39
N ASN A 52 -10.19 -18.66 1.50
CA ASN A 52 -10.15 -17.24 1.08
C ASN A 52 -9.00 -16.45 1.71
N ARG A 53 -8.57 -16.84 2.92
CA ARG A 53 -7.42 -16.26 3.61
C ARG A 53 -6.10 -16.48 2.86
N VAL A 54 -5.96 -17.58 2.11
CA VAL A 54 -4.80 -17.79 1.23
C VAL A 54 -4.76 -16.75 0.12
N PHE A 55 -5.93 -16.43 -0.43
CA PHE A 55 -6.02 -15.41 -1.47
C PHE A 55 -5.59 -14.02 -0.98
N SER A 56 -6.00 -13.58 0.22
CA SER A 56 -5.60 -12.25 0.74
C SER A 56 -4.09 -12.13 0.89
N VAL A 57 -3.44 -13.17 1.41
CA VAL A 57 -1.96 -13.23 1.52
C VAL A 57 -1.30 -13.20 0.13
N ASP A 58 -1.79 -14.02 -0.82
CA ASP A 58 -1.29 -14.04 -2.20
C ASP A 58 -1.45 -12.67 -2.87
N TYR A 59 -2.61 -12.02 -2.70
CA TYR A 59 -2.89 -10.70 -3.23
C TYR A 59 -1.94 -9.63 -2.69
N CYS A 60 -1.75 -9.58 -1.38
CA CYS A 60 -0.80 -8.66 -0.74
C CYS A 60 0.64 -8.91 -1.20
N CYS A 61 1.00 -10.16 -1.42
CA CYS A 61 2.31 -10.54 -1.91
C CYS A 61 2.55 -10.06 -3.35
N LEU A 62 1.57 -10.21 -4.24
CA LEU A 62 1.72 -9.97 -5.67
C LEU A 62 1.75 -8.48 -6.05
N ILE A 63 1.33 -7.57 -5.16
CA ILE A 63 1.23 -6.15 -5.50
C ILE A 63 2.57 -5.51 -5.86
N SER A 64 3.67 -5.92 -5.23
CA SER A 64 5.00 -5.37 -5.48
C SER A 64 5.59 -5.78 -6.83
N VAL A 65 5.01 -6.80 -7.47
CA VAL A 65 5.39 -7.30 -8.81
C VAL A 65 4.31 -7.05 -9.86
N ALA A 66 3.24 -6.33 -9.52
CA ALA A 66 2.06 -6.16 -10.37
C ALA A 66 2.38 -5.57 -11.77
N THR A 67 3.43 -4.76 -11.90
CA THR A 67 3.88 -4.19 -13.18
C THR A 67 4.54 -5.23 -14.09
N VAL A 68 5.27 -6.19 -13.50
CA VAL A 68 5.94 -7.27 -14.24
C VAL A 68 4.97 -8.44 -14.48
N PHE A 69 4.09 -8.68 -13.50
CA PHE A 69 3.01 -9.66 -13.60
C PHE A 69 1.82 -9.07 -14.34
N ALA A 70 1.99 -8.91 -15.66
CA ALA A 70 1.04 -8.23 -16.53
C ALA A 70 0.84 -8.95 -17.86
N LEU A 71 -0.34 -8.73 -18.46
CA LEU A 71 -0.68 -9.11 -19.83
C LEU A 71 0.08 -8.24 -20.84
N PRO A 72 0.28 -8.72 -22.06
CA PRO A 72 0.62 -7.85 -23.19
C PRO A 72 -0.40 -6.69 -23.28
N GLY A 73 0.10 -5.44 -23.31
CA GLY A 73 -0.78 -4.25 -23.20
C GLY A 73 -0.84 -3.60 -21.82
N GLY A 74 -0.21 -4.22 -20.80
CA GLY A 74 0.06 -3.59 -19.50
C GLY A 74 -1.00 -3.79 -18.43
N LEU A 75 -2.11 -4.52 -18.71
CA LEU A 75 -3.08 -4.87 -17.68
C LEU A 75 -2.47 -5.89 -16.70
N SER A 76 -2.44 -5.57 -15.41
CA SER A 76 -1.91 -6.47 -14.40
C SER A 76 -2.77 -7.71 -14.23
N PHE A 77 -2.14 -8.89 -14.13
CA PHE A 77 -2.83 -10.13 -13.78
C PHE A 77 -3.47 -10.09 -12.37
N VAL A 78 -2.96 -9.21 -11.48
CA VAL A 78 -3.56 -9.03 -10.15
C VAL A 78 -4.98 -8.45 -10.27
N VAL A 79 -5.25 -7.56 -11.24
CA VAL A 79 -6.60 -7.04 -11.50
C VAL A 79 -7.52 -8.14 -12.00
N VAL A 80 -7.04 -8.93 -12.96
CA VAL A 80 -7.82 -10.05 -13.52
C VAL A 80 -8.11 -11.09 -12.44
N LEU A 81 -7.12 -11.38 -11.58
CA LEU A 81 -7.27 -12.29 -10.45
C LEU A 81 -8.30 -11.79 -9.44
N SER A 82 -8.37 -10.46 -9.20
CA SER A 82 -9.39 -9.87 -8.33
C SER A 82 -10.80 -10.15 -8.85
N LEU A 83 -11.05 -9.95 -10.14
CA LEU A 83 -12.36 -10.22 -10.76
C LEU A 83 -12.77 -11.70 -10.64
N PHE A 84 -11.81 -12.61 -10.86
CA PHE A 84 -12.07 -14.04 -10.64
C PHE A 84 -12.36 -14.37 -9.18
N ALA A 85 -11.62 -13.76 -8.25
CA ALA A 85 -11.81 -13.96 -6.82
C ALA A 85 -13.17 -13.45 -6.34
N GLU A 86 -13.60 -12.28 -6.83
CA GLU A 86 -14.93 -11.72 -6.54
C GLU A 86 -16.04 -12.68 -6.97
N ALA A 87 -16.00 -13.13 -8.23
CA ALA A 87 -16.98 -14.08 -8.75
C ALA A 87 -16.98 -15.38 -7.94
N TRP A 88 -15.81 -15.91 -7.61
CA TRP A 88 -15.66 -17.15 -6.86
C TRP A 88 -16.18 -17.04 -5.42
N PHE A 89 -15.81 -15.96 -4.71
CA PHE A 89 -16.24 -15.76 -3.32
C PHE A 89 -17.74 -15.54 -3.23
N ILE A 90 -18.32 -14.74 -4.13
CA ILE A 90 -19.78 -14.53 -4.18
C ILE A 90 -20.50 -15.83 -4.47
N PHE A 91 -19.99 -16.63 -5.40
CA PHE A 91 -20.60 -17.93 -5.76
C PHE A 91 -20.51 -18.94 -4.61
N ARG A 92 -19.36 -19.04 -3.95
CA ARG A 92 -19.10 -20.06 -2.94
C ARG A 92 -19.66 -19.70 -1.57
N ASP A 93 -19.46 -18.46 -1.12
CA ASP A 93 -19.71 -18.04 0.26
C ASP A 93 -20.90 -17.07 0.38
N GLY A 94 -21.34 -16.51 -0.74
CA GLY A 94 -22.36 -15.47 -0.77
C GLY A 94 -21.84 -14.10 -0.31
N LEU A 95 -22.74 -13.13 -0.23
CA LEU A 95 -22.46 -11.80 0.30
C LEU A 95 -23.13 -11.63 1.66
N VAL A 96 -22.38 -11.20 2.66
CA VAL A 96 -22.94 -10.80 3.95
C VAL A 96 -23.46 -9.36 3.83
N VAL A 97 -24.76 -9.19 4.04
CA VAL A 97 -25.37 -7.86 3.99
C VAL A 97 -25.13 -7.13 5.30
N ASP A 98 -24.22 -6.16 5.26
CA ASP A 98 -23.88 -5.27 6.37
C ASP A 98 -23.80 -3.80 5.92
N ASN A 99 -23.50 -2.90 6.86
CA ASN A 99 -23.42 -1.47 6.56
C ASN A 99 -22.29 -1.12 5.57
N ALA A 100 -21.20 -1.91 5.55
CA ALA A 100 -20.10 -1.68 4.61
C ALA A 100 -20.51 -2.07 3.19
N LEU A 101 -21.18 -3.23 3.00
CA LEU A 101 -21.70 -3.64 1.69
C LEU A 101 -22.78 -2.66 1.19
N VAL A 102 -23.71 -2.25 2.06
CA VAL A 102 -24.74 -1.27 1.69
C VAL A 102 -24.10 0.04 1.24
N SER A 103 -23.10 0.54 1.99
CA SER A 103 -22.35 1.74 1.61
C SER A 103 -21.59 1.57 0.29
N LEU A 104 -20.98 0.38 0.05
CA LEU A 104 -20.33 0.06 -1.23
C LEU A 104 -21.33 0.08 -2.38
N LEU A 105 -22.52 -0.48 -2.21
CA LEU A 105 -23.56 -0.47 -3.26
C LEU A 105 -24.00 0.95 -3.60
N PHE A 106 -24.21 1.81 -2.59
CA PHE A 106 -24.51 3.24 -2.84
C PHE A 106 -23.38 3.93 -3.58
N LEU A 107 -22.13 3.69 -3.18
CA LEU A 107 -20.96 4.25 -3.86
C LEU A 107 -20.86 3.71 -5.31
N ALA A 108 -21.05 2.42 -5.54
CA ALA A 108 -21.01 1.81 -6.87
C ALA A 108 -22.13 2.36 -7.79
N CYS A 109 -23.35 2.48 -7.30
CA CYS A 109 -24.45 3.11 -8.04
C CYS A 109 -24.12 4.57 -8.40
N TYR A 110 -23.55 5.32 -7.47
CA TYR A 110 -23.13 6.68 -7.72
C TYR A 110 -21.99 6.77 -8.74
N LEU A 111 -20.97 5.91 -8.64
CA LEU A 111 -19.87 5.79 -9.61
C LEU A 111 -20.40 5.44 -11.01
N MET A 112 -21.40 4.56 -11.09
CA MET A 112 -22.05 4.20 -12.35
C MET A 112 -22.71 5.42 -13.03
N LEU A 113 -23.35 6.29 -12.26
CA LEU A 113 -23.92 7.54 -12.78
C LEU A 113 -22.83 8.52 -13.25
N ARG A 114 -21.61 8.40 -12.72
CA ARG A 114 -20.47 9.30 -13.04
C ARG A 114 -19.45 8.69 -14.01
N MET A 115 -19.61 7.42 -14.45
CA MET A 115 -18.63 6.74 -15.31
C MET A 115 -18.54 7.35 -16.71
N GLN A 116 -19.62 7.91 -17.23
CA GLN A 116 -19.73 8.42 -18.61
C GLN A 116 -19.25 7.36 -19.61
N TYR A 117 -18.13 7.60 -20.32
CA TYR A 117 -17.53 6.67 -21.28
C TYR A 117 -16.36 5.86 -20.72
N SER A 118 -16.10 5.92 -19.41
CA SER A 118 -14.96 5.27 -18.76
C SER A 118 -15.38 3.99 -18.02
N LEU A 119 -15.94 3.02 -18.78
CA LEU A 119 -16.36 1.73 -18.23
C LEU A 119 -15.19 0.96 -17.57
N SER A 120 -14.01 1.01 -18.17
CA SER A 120 -12.82 0.33 -17.63
C SER A 120 -12.42 0.86 -16.26
N ASP A 121 -12.44 2.19 -16.09
CA ASP A 121 -12.08 2.83 -14.83
C ASP A 121 -13.14 2.57 -13.76
N PHE A 122 -14.42 2.57 -14.15
CA PHE A 122 -15.52 2.20 -13.27
C PHE A 122 -15.37 0.75 -12.78
N VAL A 123 -15.20 -0.21 -13.69
CA VAL A 123 -15.02 -1.62 -13.34
C VAL A 123 -13.81 -1.81 -12.44
N LEU A 124 -12.67 -1.19 -12.77
CA LEU A 124 -11.46 -1.28 -11.95
C LEU A 124 -11.69 -0.73 -10.53
N CYS A 125 -12.31 0.45 -10.42
CA CYS A 125 -12.56 1.08 -9.12
C CYS A 125 -13.51 0.23 -8.26
N VAL A 126 -14.66 -0.18 -8.80
CA VAL A 126 -15.66 -0.97 -8.07
C VAL A 126 -15.11 -2.35 -7.69
N SER A 127 -14.41 -3.02 -8.61
CA SER A 127 -13.75 -4.30 -8.33
C SER A 127 -12.74 -4.16 -7.16
N GLN A 128 -11.87 -3.16 -7.18
CA GLN A 128 -10.92 -3.00 -6.09
C GLN A 128 -11.59 -2.69 -4.73
N LEU A 129 -12.69 -1.96 -4.73
CA LEU A 129 -13.48 -1.72 -3.52
C LEU A 129 -14.16 -3.02 -3.03
N LEU A 130 -14.74 -3.80 -3.95
CA LEU A 130 -15.41 -5.05 -3.63
C LEU A 130 -14.43 -6.11 -3.11
N ILE A 131 -13.26 -6.26 -3.73
CA ILE A 131 -12.27 -7.24 -3.25
C ILE A 131 -11.74 -6.89 -1.85
N ILE A 132 -11.56 -5.60 -1.53
CA ILE A 132 -11.21 -5.16 -0.16
C ILE A 132 -12.29 -5.58 0.83
N TYR A 133 -13.57 -5.34 0.50
CA TYR A 133 -14.69 -5.77 1.33
C TYR A 133 -14.68 -7.27 1.57
N LEU A 134 -14.55 -8.05 0.49
CA LEU A 134 -14.54 -9.51 0.55
C LEU A 134 -13.36 -10.03 1.38
N MET A 135 -12.15 -9.51 1.16
CA MET A 135 -10.98 -9.90 1.96
C MET A 135 -11.19 -9.59 3.44
N ILE A 136 -11.72 -8.41 3.80
CA ILE A 136 -12.00 -8.03 5.19
C ILE A 136 -13.05 -8.93 5.83
N SER A 137 -14.03 -9.42 5.07
CA SER A 137 -15.07 -10.30 5.59
C SER A 137 -14.55 -11.62 6.17
N PHE A 138 -13.45 -12.14 5.60
CA PHE A 138 -12.82 -13.41 5.99
C PHE A 138 -11.66 -13.26 6.99
N LEU A 139 -11.30 -12.02 7.35
CA LEU A 139 -10.14 -11.75 8.20
C LEU A 139 -10.28 -12.39 9.58
N ASP A 140 -9.16 -12.96 10.02
CA ASP A 140 -8.86 -13.25 11.41
C ASP A 140 -7.53 -12.63 11.83
N ALA A 141 -7.20 -12.70 13.11
CA ALA A 141 -5.98 -12.10 13.67
C ALA A 141 -4.69 -12.66 13.04
N GLN A 142 -4.68 -13.94 12.67
CA GLN A 142 -3.53 -14.59 12.06
C GLN A 142 -3.36 -14.16 10.61
N THR A 143 -4.45 -14.07 9.86
CA THR A 143 -4.44 -13.60 8.46
C THR A 143 -3.95 -12.16 8.38
N ILE A 144 -4.38 -11.27 9.28
CA ILE A 144 -3.87 -9.87 9.34
C ILE A 144 -2.35 -9.84 9.43
N ALA A 145 -1.76 -10.64 10.32
CA ALA A 145 -0.32 -10.68 10.48
C ALA A 145 0.38 -11.22 9.24
N LEU A 146 -0.14 -12.31 8.65
CA LEU A 146 0.42 -12.92 7.44
C LEU A 146 0.32 -11.99 6.22
N ASP A 147 -0.80 -11.30 5.99
CA ASP A 147 -0.96 -10.33 4.91
C ASP A 147 0.12 -9.25 4.97
N ILE A 148 0.38 -8.73 6.18
CA ILE A 148 1.40 -7.72 6.42
C ILE A 148 2.81 -8.31 6.24
N GLU A 149 3.11 -9.48 6.82
CA GLU A 149 4.42 -10.12 6.72
C GLU A 149 4.79 -10.43 5.27
N PHE A 150 3.89 -11.05 4.51
CA PHE A 150 4.13 -11.41 3.11
C PHE A 150 4.19 -10.19 2.19
N PHE A 151 3.39 -9.15 2.44
CA PHE A 151 3.52 -7.88 1.74
C PHE A 151 4.93 -7.30 1.92
N VAL A 152 5.38 -7.13 3.17
CA VAL A 152 6.69 -6.53 3.47
C VAL A 152 7.83 -7.38 2.93
N LEU A 153 7.74 -8.71 3.08
CA LEU A 153 8.75 -9.63 2.57
C LEU A 153 8.89 -9.49 1.05
N ASN A 154 7.77 -9.46 0.32
CA ASN A 154 7.85 -9.36 -1.12
C ASN A 154 8.25 -7.96 -1.61
N VAL A 155 7.91 -6.89 -0.90
CA VAL A 155 8.48 -5.56 -1.16
C VAL A 155 10.01 -5.58 -1.02
N ALA A 156 10.56 -6.27 -0.01
CA ALA A 156 12.01 -6.42 0.14
C ALA A 156 12.63 -7.24 -1.00
N VAL A 157 12.05 -8.41 -1.32
CA VAL A 157 12.54 -9.29 -2.40
C VAL A 157 12.48 -8.59 -3.76
N SER A 158 11.37 -7.94 -4.09
CA SER A 158 11.22 -7.19 -5.34
C SER A 158 12.19 -6.00 -5.44
N SER A 159 12.51 -5.37 -4.30
CA SER A 159 13.49 -4.29 -4.24
C SER A 159 14.91 -4.79 -4.50
N ILE A 160 15.29 -5.91 -3.89
CA ILE A 160 16.61 -6.54 -4.14
C ILE A 160 16.71 -6.98 -5.60
N TYR A 161 15.68 -7.64 -6.13
CA TYR A 161 15.64 -8.03 -7.53
C TYR A 161 15.78 -6.81 -8.46
N ALA A 162 15.00 -5.76 -8.24
CA ALA A 162 15.08 -4.53 -9.03
C ALA A 162 16.46 -3.86 -8.93
N LEU A 163 17.12 -3.90 -7.75
CA LEU A 163 18.46 -3.35 -7.57
C LEU A 163 19.52 -4.15 -8.36
N LEU A 164 19.43 -5.48 -8.31
CA LEU A 164 20.35 -6.36 -9.04
C LEU A 164 20.24 -6.19 -10.57
N PHE A 165 19.03 -6.03 -11.05
CA PHE A 165 18.75 -5.95 -12.51
C PHE A 165 18.47 -4.53 -13.01
N ARG A 166 18.71 -3.47 -12.19
CA ARG A 166 18.41 -2.07 -12.56
C ARG A 166 19.08 -1.58 -13.84
N LYS A 167 20.20 -2.18 -14.23
CA LYS A 167 20.93 -1.85 -15.47
C LYS A 167 20.56 -2.76 -16.64
N SER A 168 19.71 -3.76 -16.43
CA SER A 168 19.28 -4.65 -17.51
C SER A 168 18.36 -3.90 -18.49
N PRO A 169 18.66 -3.89 -19.79
CA PRO A 169 17.77 -3.28 -20.79
C PRO A 169 16.36 -3.89 -20.77
N ILE A 170 16.25 -5.17 -20.43
CA ILE A 170 14.99 -5.89 -20.37
C ILE A 170 14.09 -5.29 -19.27
N ILE A 171 14.64 -5.09 -18.08
CA ILE A 171 13.89 -4.51 -16.96
C ILE A 171 13.60 -3.03 -17.21
N THR A 172 14.57 -2.26 -17.70
CA THR A 172 14.37 -0.83 -17.98
C THR A 172 13.33 -0.58 -19.07
N ASN A 173 13.18 -1.47 -20.04
CA ASN A 173 12.12 -1.38 -21.04
C ASN A 173 10.71 -1.59 -20.44
N ILE A 174 10.58 -2.40 -19.38
CA ILE A 174 9.29 -2.66 -18.72
C ILE A 174 8.89 -1.49 -17.80
N ILE A 175 9.83 -1.03 -16.97
CA ILE A 175 9.54 -0.05 -15.91
C ILE A 175 9.89 1.39 -16.29
N GLY A 176 10.72 1.60 -17.33
CA GLY A 176 11.27 2.92 -17.69
C GLY A 176 12.41 3.35 -16.76
N THR A 177 12.83 4.60 -16.92
CA THR A 177 13.86 5.22 -16.07
C THR A 177 13.45 6.65 -15.72
N GLU A 178 13.53 6.98 -14.43
CA GLU A 178 13.32 8.34 -13.92
C GLU A 178 14.63 8.93 -13.43
N VAL A 179 14.89 10.20 -13.80
CA VAL A 179 16.10 10.92 -13.41
C VAL A 179 15.79 12.13 -12.55
N THR A 180 16.76 12.55 -11.73
CA THR A 180 16.68 13.77 -10.92
C THR A 180 18.01 14.53 -10.98
N ALA A 181 17.97 15.85 -10.84
CA ALA A 181 19.17 16.69 -10.82
C ALA A 181 19.92 16.60 -9.47
N TYR A 182 21.24 16.63 -9.54
CA TYR A 182 22.11 16.67 -8.38
C TYR A 182 23.44 17.38 -8.78
N TYR A 183 23.70 18.57 -8.28
CA TYR A 183 24.90 19.38 -8.55
C TYR A 183 25.29 19.45 -10.05
N GLY A 184 24.32 19.76 -10.90
CA GLY A 184 24.55 19.84 -12.37
C GLY A 184 24.64 18.49 -13.11
N SER A 185 24.58 17.37 -12.40
CA SER A 185 24.48 16.03 -12.99
C SER A 185 23.06 15.48 -12.88
N SER A 186 22.79 14.40 -13.63
CA SER A 186 21.54 13.65 -13.53
C SER A 186 21.77 12.30 -12.85
N LEU A 187 20.92 11.97 -11.87
CA LEU A 187 20.94 10.68 -11.19
C LEU A 187 19.66 9.90 -11.49
N THR A 188 19.80 8.61 -11.79
CA THR A 188 18.67 7.71 -11.97
C THR A 188 18.06 7.39 -10.61
N ARG A 189 16.77 7.68 -10.45
CA ARG A 189 15.99 7.35 -9.27
C ARG A 189 15.73 5.84 -9.22
N PHE A 190 15.76 5.29 -8.01
CA PHE A 190 15.34 3.91 -7.80
C PHE A 190 13.81 3.84 -7.70
N GLN A 191 13.20 2.99 -8.48
CA GLN A 191 11.73 2.87 -8.59
C GLN A 191 11.21 1.45 -8.36
N GLY A 192 12.08 0.55 -7.83
CA GLY A 192 11.73 -0.86 -7.68
C GLY A 192 11.30 -1.46 -9.01
N LEU A 193 10.19 -2.17 -9.02
CA LEU A 193 9.54 -2.69 -10.24
C LEU A 193 8.34 -1.84 -10.69
N PHE A 194 8.31 -0.56 -10.36
CA PHE A 194 7.26 0.39 -10.75
C PHE A 194 7.77 1.38 -11.80
N ARG A 195 6.85 1.95 -12.56
CA ARG A 195 7.19 3.00 -13.55
C ARG A 195 7.47 4.34 -12.89
N ASP A 196 6.92 4.61 -11.71
CA ASP A 196 7.10 5.86 -10.97
C ASP A 196 7.71 5.57 -9.58
N PRO A 197 8.86 6.20 -9.24
CA PRO A 197 9.52 6.02 -7.95
C PRO A 197 8.67 6.47 -6.75
N ASN A 198 7.65 7.32 -6.93
CA ASN A 198 6.79 7.74 -5.83
C ASN A 198 5.78 6.65 -5.45
N TYR A 199 5.27 5.87 -6.41
CA TYR A 199 4.44 4.69 -6.09
C TYR A 199 5.27 3.60 -5.42
N TYR A 200 6.48 3.35 -5.89
CA TYR A 200 7.38 2.43 -5.20
C TYR A 200 7.69 2.91 -3.77
N MET A 201 8.02 4.20 -3.59
CA MET A 201 8.24 4.81 -2.29
C MET A 201 7.05 4.61 -1.35
N SER A 202 5.82 4.62 -1.88
CA SER A 202 4.61 4.40 -1.07
C SER A 202 4.55 3.00 -0.46
N LEU A 203 4.99 1.98 -1.20
CA LEU A 203 5.09 0.62 -0.66
C LEU A 203 6.18 0.54 0.42
N VAL A 204 7.31 1.19 0.19
CA VAL A 204 8.44 1.19 1.13
C VAL A 204 8.06 1.86 2.45
N ILE A 205 7.45 3.05 2.43
CA ILE A 205 7.06 3.74 3.67
C ILE A 205 5.98 2.97 4.44
N MET A 206 5.00 2.40 3.74
CA MET A 206 4.00 1.54 4.37
C MET A 206 4.63 0.28 4.96
N SER A 207 5.61 -0.32 4.30
CA SER A 207 6.37 -1.45 4.85
C SER A 207 7.10 -1.08 6.15
N ILE A 208 7.69 0.11 6.25
CA ILE A 208 8.33 0.61 7.49
C ILE A 208 7.30 0.71 8.63
N VAL A 209 6.14 1.29 8.35
CA VAL A 209 5.05 1.44 9.33
C VAL A 209 4.56 0.08 9.81
N LEU A 210 4.28 -0.82 8.87
CA LEU A 210 3.73 -2.15 9.15
C LEU A 210 4.74 -3.06 9.87
N LEU A 211 6.02 -3.01 9.50
CA LEU A 211 7.11 -3.70 10.23
C LEU A 211 7.19 -3.25 11.69
N THR A 212 7.06 -1.96 11.93
CA THR A 212 7.10 -1.45 13.30
C THR A 212 5.89 -1.91 14.11
N LEU A 213 4.70 -1.95 13.49
CA LEU A 213 3.51 -2.52 14.11
C LEU A 213 3.70 -4.01 14.45
N LEU A 214 4.21 -4.82 13.52
CA LEU A 214 4.50 -6.24 13.76
C LEU A 214 5.52 -6.44 14.90
N ASN A 215 6.55 -5.60 14.97
CA ASN A 215 7.53 -5.64 16.05
C ASN A 215 6.93 -5.26 17.41
N PHE A 216 6.16 -4.17 17.49
CA PHE A 216 5.49 -3.77 18.73
C PHE A 216 4.45 -4.78 19.20
N LYS A 217 3.81 -5.47 18.26
CA LYS A 217 2.86 -6.56 18.56
C LYS A 217 3.54 -7.90 18.76
N LYS A 218 4.88 -7.97 18.71
CA LYS A 218 5.71 -9.17 18.92
C LYS A 218 5.49 -10.29 17.90
N TYR A 219 5.10 -9.99 16.67
CA TYR A 219 4.99 -10.97 15.59
C TYR A 219 6.36 -11.31 14.99
N ILE A 220 7.29 -10.36 14.95
CA ILE A 220 8.63 -10.56 14.41
C ILE A 220 9.71 -10.36 15.47
N SER A 221 10.88 -10.99 15.25
CA SER A 221 12.01 -10.83 16.13
C SER A 221 12.69 -9.47 15.95
N LYS A 222 13.34 -8.97 17.01
CA LYS A 222 14.11 -7.71 16.98
C LYS A 222 15.14 -7.67 15.84
N TYR A 223 15.83 -8.77 15.57
CA TYR A 223 16.89 -8.83 14.56
C TYR A 223 16.30 -8.74 13.14
N VAL A 224 15.23 -9.49 12.87
CA VAL A 224 14.49 -9.40 11.61
C VAL A 224 13.96 -8.00 11.40
N PHE A 225 13.38 -7.39 12.44
CA PHE A 225 12.90 -6.01 12.39
C PHE A 225 14.02 -5.02 12.02
N LEU A 226 15.16 -5.04 12.74
CA LEU A 226 16.25 -4.10 12.51
C LEU A 226 16.86 -4.24 11.12
N LEU A 227 17.06 -5.48 10.66
CA LEU A 227 17.56 -5.72 9.30
C LEU A 227 16.59 -5.23 8.25
N SER A 228 15.30 -5.59 8.37
CA SER A 228 14.29 -5.24 7.37
C SER A 228 14.04 -3.73 7.32
N ILE A 229 13.96 -3.05 8.48
CA ILE A 229 13.74 -1.60 8.49
C ILE A 229 14.94 -0.84 7.94
N GLY A 230 16.17 -1.30 8.22
CA GLY A 230 17.39 -0.76 7.63
C GLY A 230 17.37 -0.86 6.10
N CYS A 231 17.06 -2.03 5.56
CA CYS A 231 16.91 -2.22 4.11
C CYS A 231 15.84 -1.30 3.51
N MET A 232 14.66 -1.19 4.15
CA MET A 232 13.57 -0.33 3.66
C MET A 232 13.97 1.14 3.67
N ILE A 233 14.68 1.63 4.69
CA ILE A 233 15.18 3.02 4.73
C ILE A 233 16.14 3.27 3.56
N VAL A 234 17.07 2.33 3.29
CA VAL A 234 17.99 2.44 2.14
C VAL A 234 17.23 2.49 0.83
N PHE A 235 16.29 1.57 0.59
CA PHE A 235 15.50 1.57 -0.64
C PHE A 235 14.64 2.83 -0.79
N GLY A 236 14.05 3.33 0.29
CA GLY A 236 13.30 4.58 0.28
C GLY A 236 14.16 5.79 -0.04
N ALA A 237 15.37 5.87 0.52
CA ALA A 237 16.32 6.95 0.24
C ALA A 237 16.80 6.95 -1.21
N LEU A 238 17.03 5.78 -1.81
CA LEU A 238 17.41 5.64 -3.23
C LEU A 238 16.34 6.12 -4.20
N THR A 239 15.10 6.30 -3.75
CA THR A 239 14.04 6.93 -4.57
C THR A 239 14.27 8.43 -4.76
N TYR A 240 15.12 9.06 -3.95
CA TYR A 240 15.35 10.50 -3.88
C TYR A 240 14.05 11.31 -3.73
N SER A 241 13.05 10.74 -3.05
CA SER A 241 11.74 11.35 -2.88
C SER A 241 11.72 12.27 -1.65
N LYS A 242 11.36 13.54 -1.86
CA LYS A 242 11.12 14.51 -0.78
C LYS A 242 9.97 14.04 0.12
N THR A 243 8.93 13.44 -0.48
CA THR A 243 7.77 12.88 0.23
C THR A 243 8.17 11.72 1.16
N PHE A 244 9.15 10.88 0.75
CA PHE A 244 9.65 9.82 1.62
C PHE A 244 10.22 10.37 2.93
N LEU A 245 11.08 11.38 2.84
CA LEU A 245 11.69 11.99 4.03
C LEU A 245 10.62 12.64 4.93
N LEU A 246 9.67 13.36 4.35
CA LEU A 246 8.57 13.98 5.08
C LEU A 246 7.71 12.94 5.84
N LEU A 247 7.35 11.85 5.16
CA LEU A 247 6.54 10.78 5.78
C LEU A 247 7.34 9.98 6.81
N LEU A 248 8.63 9.81 6.61
CA LEU A 248 9.50 9.19 7.61
C LEU A 248 9.56 10.05 8.89
N CYS A 249 9.66 11.38 8.76
CA CYS A 249 9.58 12.31 9.88
C CYS A 249 8.22 12.29 10.57
N LEU A 250 7.12 12.29 9.80
CA LEU A 250 5.76 12.14 10.35
C LEU A 250 5.62 10.85 11.14
N TYR A 251 6.08 9.73 10.56
CA TYR A 251 5.99 8.44 11.22
C TYR A 251 6.86 8.37 12.48
N TRP A 252 8.07 8.93 12.45
CA TRP A 252 8.91 9.08 13.62
C TRP A 252 8.19 9.85 14.75
N LEU A 253 7.49 10.94 14.42
CA LEU A 253 6.69 11.70 15.38
C LEU A 253 5.56 10.86 16.00
N LEU A 254 4.87 10.05 15.19
CA LEU A 254 3.83 9.13 15.68
C LEU A 254 4.40 8.08 16.65
N CYS A 255 5.58 7.52 16.35
CA CYS A 255 6.28 6.61 17.25
C CYS A 255 6.65 7.29 18.57
N LEU A 256 7.15 8.53 18.52
CA LEU A 256 7.50 9.31 19.69
C LEU A 256 6.27 9.60 20.58
N ILE A 257 5.17 10.05 19.98
CA ILE A 257 3.90 10.27 20.69
C ILE A 257 3.43 8.98 21.37
N TYR A 258 3.55 7.82 20.69
CA TYR A 258 3.20 6.52 21.26
C TYR A 258 4.05 6.20 22.50
N LEU A 259 5.37 6.38 22.41
CA LEU A 259 6.30 6.08 23.50
C LEU A 259 6.03 6.99 24.73
N ILE A 260 5.78 8.28 24.49
CA ILE A 260 5.48 9.26 25.55
C ILE A 260 4.14 8.91 26.23
N ARG A 261 3.09 8.62 25.44
CA ARG A 261 1.76 8.23 25.99
C ARG A 261 1.80 6.88 26.72
N GLY A 262 2.67 5.97 26.26
CA GLY A 262 2.95 4.71 26.95
C GLY A 262 3.81 4.86 28.22
N LYS A 263 4.24 6.08 28.57
CA LYS A 263 5.14 6.40 29.70
C LYS A 263 6.53 5.74 29.57
N HIS A 264 6.97 5.42 28.34
CA HIS A 264 8.29 4.85 28.03
C HIS A 264 9.32 5.95 27.78
N TYR A 265 9.50 6.87 28.73
CA TYR A 265 10.31 8.09 28.55
C TYR A 265 11.78 7.81 28.20
N ILE A 266 12.41 6.83 28.86
CA ILE A 266 13.81 6.46 28.58
C ILE A 266 13.91 5.97 27.13
N LEU A 267 12.98 5.13 26.68
CA LEU A 267 12.96 4.63 25.31
C LEU A 267 12.67 5.78 24.31
N ALA A 268 11.84 6.75 24.66
CA ALA A 268 11.60 7.93 23.82
C ALA A 268 12.88 8.79 23.66
N ILE A 269 13.62 9.01 24.74
CA ILE A 269 14.90 9.76 24.70
C ILE A 269 15.93 9.01 23.87
N THR A 270 16.15 7.73 24.12
CA THR A 270 17.12 6.92 23.37
C THR A 270 16.76 6.78 21.90
N PHE A 271 15.46 6.63 21.59
CA PHE A 271 14.95 6.60 20.21
C PHE A 271 15.22 7.95 19.51
N THR A 272 14.94 9.08 20.17
CA THR A 272 15.19 10.41 19.62
C THR A 272 16.67 10.67 19.40
N ALA A 273 17.52 10.38 20.40
CA ALA A 273 18.97 10.55 20.29
C ALA A 273 19.57 9.65 19.20
N GLY A 274 19.15 8.39 19.13
CA GLY A 274 19.62 7.44 18.12
C GLY A 274 19.19 7.86 16.70
N THR A 275 17.95 8.30 16.53
CA THR A 275 17.47 8.75 15.21
C THR A 275 18.13 10.06 14.79
N ALA A 276 18.36 11.00 15.71
CA ALA A 276 19.10 12.24 15.43
C ALA A 276 20.55 11.93 15.01
N PHE A 277 21.23 11.04 15.71
CA PHE A 277 22.58 10.59 15.35
C PHE A 277 22.61 9.99 13.93
N LEU A 278 21.69 9.05 13.63
CA LEU A 278 21.59 8.44 12.30
C LEU A 278 21.24 9.46 11.22
N ALA A 279 20.34 10.41 11.51
CA ALA A 279 20.00 11.47 10.58
C ALA A 279 21.22 12.34 10.22
N ILE A 280 22.03 12.74 11.21
CA ILE A 280 23.27 13.52 10.99
C ILE A 280 24.27 12.67 10.19
N PHE A 281 24.48 11.42 10.59
CA PHE A 281 25.45 10.51 9.94
C PHE A 281 25.10 10.25 8.47
N PHE A 282 23.83 10.05 8.15
CA PHE A 282 23.37 9.74 6.79
C PHE A 282 22.98 10.98 5.98
N ALA A 283 22.96 12.19 6.56
CA ALA A 283 22.56 13.41 5.86
C ALA A 283 23.39 13.65 4.60
N ASN A 284 24.71 13.52 4.71
CA ASN A 284 25.67 13.78 3.63
C ASN A 284 25.97 12.56 2.75
N THR A 285 25.31 11.42 2.99
CA THR A 285 25.49 10.18 2.24
C THR A 285 24.17 9.73 1.63
N LEU A 286 23.39 8.96 2.38
CA LEU A 286 22.15 8.34 1.92
C LEU A 286 21.07 9.35 1.52
N PHE A 287 20.93 10.45 2.26
CA PHE A 287 19.93 11.49 2.03
C PHE A 287 20.45 12.73 1.30
N ALA A 288 21.74 12.78 0.94
CA ALA A 288 22.39 13.96 0.34
C ALA A 288 21.62 14.50 -0.88
N THR A 289 21.23 13.63 -1.82
CA THR A 289 20.48 14.02 -3.02
C THR A 289 19.09 14.56 -2.67
N THR A 290 18.39 13.95 -1.72
CA THR A 290 17.06 14.41 -1.31
C THR A 290 17.14 15.76 -0.60
N LEU A 291 18.11 15.94 0.30
CA LEU A 291 18.36 17.20 0.99
C LEU A 291 18.76 18.30 0.00
N TYR A 292 19.67 18.02 -0.94
CA TYR A 292 20.02 18.96 -2.00
C TYR A 292 18.79 19.43 -2.78
N ARG A 293 17.88 18.52 -3.17
CA ARG A 293 16.64 18.86 -3.87
C ARG A 293 15.67 19.70 -3.02
N ILE A 294 15.78 19.66 -1.69
CA ILE A 294 15.00 20.51 -0.79
C ILE A 294 15.65 21.88 -0.65
N THR A 295 16.95 21.91 -0.40
CA THR A 295 17.69 23.16 -0.11
C THR A 295 17.96 24.01 -1.37
N SER A 296 18.06 23.39 -2.55
CA SER A 296 18.25 24.09 -3.83
C SER A 296 16.97 24.67 -4.41
N ALA A 297 15.80 24.38 -3.84
CA ALA A 297 14.53 24.90 -4.32
C ALA A 297 14.41 26.40 -4.02
N SER A 298 14.24 27.23 -5.06
CA SER A 298 14.10 28.69 -4.95
C SER A 298 12.66 29.14 -4.71
N SER A 299 11.69 28.24 -4.94
CA SER A 299 10.25 28.52 -4.80
C SER A 299 9.48 27.33 -4.22
N VAL A 300 8.28 27.60 -3.69
CA VAL A 300 7.36 26.54 -3.23
C VAL A 300 6.99 25.60 -4.38
N SER A 301 6.85 26.10 -5.60
CA SER A 301 6.59 25.29 -6.78
C SER A 301 7.75 24.33 -7.08
N GLU A 302 8.99 24.77 -7.00
CA GLU A 302 10.15 23.90 -7.14
C GLU A 302 10.29 22.92 -5.98
N LEU A 303 10.03 23.38 -4.74
CA LEU A 303 10.02 22.51 -3.57
C LEU A 303 9.01 21.35 -3.75
N THR A 304 7.84 21.63 -4.26
CA THR A 304 6.78 20.64 -4.53
C THR A 304 6.88 19.97 -5.90
N THR A 305 7.92 20.29 -6.69
CA THR A 305 8.11 19.75 -8.05
C THR A 305 6.92 20.07 -8.99
N GLY A 306 6.37 21.29 -8.89
CA GLY A 306 5.23 21.77 -9.69
C GLY A 306 3.86 21.30 -9.22
N ARG A 307 3.78 20.54 -8.12
CA ARG A 307 2.49 20.01 -7.63
C ARG A 307 1.55 21.08 -7.13
N THR A 308 2.05 22.15 -6.55
CA THR A 308 1.22 23.28 -6.07
C THR A 308 0.44 23.94 -7.22
N SER A 309 1.07 24.17 -8.35
CA SER A 309 0.39 24.75 -9.53
C SER A 309 -0.66 23.79 -10.13
N LEU A 310 -0.38 22.48 -10.11
CA LEU A 310 -1.35 21.46 -10.51
C LEU A 310 -2.56 21.44 -9.56
N LEU A 311 -2.31 21.39 -8.24
CA LEU A 311 -3.36 21.43 -7.24
C LEU A 311 -4.25 22.67 -7.37
N GLU A 312 -3.63 23.84 -7.57
CA GLU A 312 -4.35 25.10 -7.78
C GLU A 312 -5.24 25.06 -9.03
N THR A 313 -4.73 24.51 -10.14
CA THR A 313 -5.48 24.39 -11.39
C THR A 313 -6.70 23.49 -11.23
N TYR A 314 -6.51 22.29 -10.64
CA TYR A 314 -7.63 21.40 -10.39
C TYR A 314 -8.63 21.94 -9.36
N TRP A 315 -8.14 22.64 -8.33
CA TRP A 315 -8.99 23.26 -7.32
C TRP A 315 -9.84 24.39 -7.87
N ARG A 316 -9.27 25.26 -8.73
CA ARG A 316 -10.05 26.28 -9.45
C ARG A 316 -11.15 25.68 -10.30
N GLU A 317 -10.87 24.56 -10.96
CA GLU A 317 -11.87 23.86 -11.77
C GLU A 317 -12.98 23.26 -10.91
N VAL A 318 -12.65 22.62 -9.78
CA VAL A 318 -13.64 22.10 -8.81
C VAL A 318 -14.55 23.22 -8.30
N LEU A 319 -14.00 24.40 -8.03
CA LEU A 319 -14.75 25.56 -7.54
C LEU A 319 -15.43 26.38 -8.64
N SER A 320 -15.23 26.05 -9.92
CA SER A 320 -15.79 26.82 -11.06
C SER A 320 -17.33 26.81 -11.11
N SER A 321 -17.95 25.76 -10.56
CA SER A 321 -19.40 25.70 -10.42
C SER A 321 -19.83 24.83 -9.24
N PRO A 322 -20.98 25.13 -8.58
CA PRO A 322 -21.55 24.29 -7.53
C PRO A 322 -21.82 22.84 -8.00
N GLY A 323 -22.20 22.68 -9.28
CA GLY A 323 -22.44 21.34 -9.86
C GLY A 323 -21.18 20.50 -9.91
N ILE A 324 -20.03 21.08 -10.32
CA ILE A 324 -18.74 20.38 -10.34
C ILE A 324 -18.27 20.11 -8.91
N MET A 325 -18.40 21.06 -8.01
CA MET A 325 -18.02 20.89 -6.62
C MET A 325 -18.79 19.73 -5.96
N LEU A 326 -20.10 19.63 -6.19
CA LEU A 326 -20.95 18.61 -5.56
C LEU A 326 -20.87 17.26 -6.25
N PHE A 327 -20.83 17.23 -7.59
CA PHE A 327 -21.00 16.00 -8.37
C PHE A 327 -19.78 15.63 -9.22
N GLY A 328 -18.77 16.48 -9.32
CA GLY A 328 -17.57 16.27 -10.14
C GLY A 328 -17.81 16.43 -11.64
N LYS A 329 -16.74 16.22 -12.41
CA LYS A 329 -16.75 16.28 -13.89
C LYS A 329 -17.10 14.95 -14.57
N GLY A 330 -17.04 13.84 -13.84
CA GLY A 330 -17.15 12.47 -14.35
C GLY A 330 -15.81 11.80 -14.55
N MET A 331 -15.80 10.45 -14.54
CA MET A 331 -14.58 9.64 -14.50
C MET A 331 -13.73 9.71 -15.78
N SER A 332 -14.32 10.09 -16.92
CA SER A 332 -13.61 10.27 -18.20
C SER A 332 -12.99 11.65 -18.39
N ALA A 333 -13.22 12.60 -17.46
CA ALA A 333 -12.76 13.97 -17.62
C ALA A 333 -11.26 14.08 -17.36
N GLN A 334 -10.49 14.57 -18.34
CA GLN A 334 -9.06 14.90 -18.17
C GLN A 334 -8.90 16.42 -18.32
N LEU A 335 -8.43 17.08 -17.26
CA LEU A 335 -8.14 18.52 -17.31
C LEU A 335 -6.74 18.77 -17.88
N LEU A 336 -5.76 17.99 -17.44
CA LEU A 336 -4.36 18.10 -17.85
C LEU A 336 -3.81 16.70 -18.16
N LYS A 337 -2.75 16.65 -19.00
CA LYS A 337 -2.00 15.39 -19.26
C LYS A 337 -1.35 14.82 -17.98
N LYS A 338 -1.12 15.67 -16.97
CA LYS A 338 -0.61 15.28 -15.65
C LYS A 338 -1.77 15.25 -14.66
N GLY A 339 -1.86 14.19 -13.86
CA GLY A 339 -2.89 14.06 -12.85
C GLY A 339 -2.69 15.00 -11.65
N THR A 340 -3.63 14.99 -10.71
CA THR A 340 -3.71 15.90 -9.54
C THR A 340 -2.54 15.75 -8.56
N HIS A 341 -1.86 14.61 -8.53
CA HIS A 341 -0.91 14.21 -7.47
C HIS A 341 -1.50 14.33 -6.04
N ASN A 342 -2.82 14.23 -5.92
CA ASN A 342 -3.56 14.20 -4.66
C ASN A 342 -4.81 13.36 -4.86
N LEU A 343 -4.90 12.22 -4.17
CA LEU A 343 -6.02 11.27 -4.32
C LEU A 343 -7.37 11.91 -3.97
N PHE A 344 -7.42 12.70 -2.91
CA PHE A 344 -8.69 13.28 -2.45
C PHE A 344 -9.22 14.33 -3.42
N LEU A 345 -8.33 15.17 -3.97
CA LEU A 345 -8.69 16.13 -5.02
C LEU A 345 -9.03 15.42 -6.33
N GLU A 346 -8.36 14.30 -6.64
CA GLU A 346 -8.69 13.46 -7.79
C GLU A 346 -10.12 12.90 -7.68
N ILE A 347 -10.45 12.31 -6.53
CA ILE A 347 -11.80 11.80 -6.23
C ILE A 347 -12.82 12.95 -6.34
N GLN A 348 -12.53 14.11 -5.73
CA GLN A 348 -13.43 15.26 -5.78
C GLN A 348 -13.59 15.82 -7.19
N TYR A 349 -12.54 15.83 -8.00
CA TYR A 349 -12.61 16.29 -9.39
C TYR A 349 -13.50 15.38 -10.25
N TYR A 350 -13.35 14.03 -10.10
CA TYR A 350 -14.11 13.07 -10.88
C TYR A 350 -15.55 12.89 -10.40
N ILE A 351 -15.76 12.76 -9.10
CA ILE A 351 -17.06 12.36 -8.53
C ILE A 351 -17.62 13.34 -7.49
N GLY A 352 -16.96 14.49 -7.30
CA GLY A 352 -17.44 15.58 -6.45
C GLY A 352 -17.40 15.27 -4.95
N LEU A 353 -17.87 16.23 -4.18
CA LEU A 353 -17.96 16.12 -2.71
C LEU A 353 -18.91 14.97 -2.30
N THR A 354 -19.99 14.74 -3.04
CA THR A 354 -20.91 13.62 -2.77
C THR A 354 -20.20 12.27 -2.86
N GLY A 355 -19.43 12.05 -3.94
CA GLY A 355 -18.67 10.82 -4.08
C GLY A 355 -17.57 10.67 -3.04
N LEU A 356 -16.89 11.76 -2.69
CA LEU A 356 -15.87 11.76 -1.63
C LEU A 356 -16.47 11.40 -0.26
N ILE A 357 -17.64 11.91 0.09
CA ILE A 357 -18.38 11.58 1.32
C ILE A 357 -18.74 10.09 1.32
N LEU A 358 -19.32 9.56 0.23
CA LEU A 358 -19.66 8.14 0.12
C LEU A 358 -18.42 7.25 0.26
N PHE A 359 -17.29 7.67 -0.32
CA PHE A 359 -16.01 6.99 -0.20
C PHE A 359 -15.54 6.93 1.26
N PHE A 360 -15.61 8.04 2.00
CA PHE A 360 -15.26 8.06 3.42
C PHE A 360 -16.22 7.26 4.28
N PHE A 361 -17.52 7.23 3.99
CA PHE A 361 -18.47 6.38 4.70
C PHE A 361 -18.12 4.90 4.52
N TYR A 362 -17.88 4.46 3.29
CA TYR A 362 -17.50 3.09 3.02
C TYR A 362 -16.24 2.68 3.81
N PHE A 363 -15.18 3.47 3.74
CA PHE A 363 -13.94 3.16 4.47
C PHE A 363 -14.10 3.29 5.98
N GLY A 364 -14.87 4.24 6.45
CA GLY A 364 -15.20 4.39 7.86
C GLY A 364 -15.87 3.13 8.42
N PHE A 365 -16.85 2.55 7.70
CA PHE A 365 -17.48 1.29 8.09
C PHE A 365 -16.49 0.13 8.12
N LEU A 366 -15.60 0.01 7.14
CA LEU A 366 -14.58 -1.04 7.13
C LEU A 366 -13.62 -0.91 8.33
N VAL A 367 -13.13 0.30 8.61
CA VAL A 367 -12.26 0.56 9.77
C VAL A 367 -12.97 0.22 11.08
N ILE A 368 -14.22 0.67 11.26
CA ILE A 368 -15.02 0.37 12.45
C ILE A 368 -15.22 -1.14 12.59
N TRP A 369 -15.51 -1.83 11.49
CA TRP A 369 -15.71 -3.29 11.50
C TRP A 369 -14.45 -4.03 11.95
N VAL A 370 -13.30 -3.76 11.30
CA VAL A 370 -12.01 -4.37 11.67
C VAL A 370 -11.63 -4.04 13.12
N HIS A 371 -11.80 -2.78 13.52
CA HIS A 371 -11.51 -2.35 14.88
C HIS A 371 -12.37 -3.10 15.91
N LYS A 372 -13.69 -3.17 15.71
CA LYS A 372 -14.61 -3.87 16.63
C LYS A 372 -14.33 -5.36 16.74
N LYS A 373 -14.00 -6.00 15.61
CA LYS A 373 -13.83 -7.47 15.55
C LYS A 373 -12.48 -7.93 16.12
N HIS A 374 -11.41 -7.16 15.95
CA HIS A 374 -10.05 -7.66 16.18
C HIS A 374 -9.24 -6.86 17.22
N THR A 375 -9.62 -5.60 17.54
CA THR A 375 -8.76 -4.76 18.37
C THR A 375 -8.83 -5.14 19.85
N THR A 376 -7.66 -5.48 20.40
CA THR A 376 -7.44 -5.76 21.82
C THR A 376 -6.30 -4.90 22.35
N GLY A 377 -6.20 -4.71 23.68
CA GLY A 377 -5.07 -4.05 24.32
C GLY A 377 -5.35 -2.65 24.86
N SER A 378 -4.30 -1.98 25.35
CA SER A 378 -4.37 -0.65 25.98
C SER A 378 -4.78 0.44 24.98
N ALA A 379 -5.28 1.59 25.50
CA ALA A 379 -5.64 2.73 24.66
C ALA A 379 -4.46 3.25 23.82
N ALA A 380 -3.25 3.28 24.37
CA ALA A 380 -2.04 3.68 23.64
C ALA A 380 -1.73 2.70 22.48
N SER A 381 -1.81 1.38 22.75
CA SER A 381 -1.62 0.35 21.72
C SER A 381 -2.68 0.45 20.62
N ARG A 382 -3.94 0.66 20.95
CA ARG A 382 -5.02 0.86 19.99
C ARG A 382 -4.79 2.11 19.13
N MET A 383 -4.39 3.23 19.74
CA MET A 383 -4.09 4.46 19.00
C MET A 383 -2.94 4.26 18.02
N PHE A 384 -1.91 3.51 18.39
CA PHE A 384 -0.77 3.24 17.50
C PHE A 384 -1.14 2.40 16.27
N ASN A 385 -2.16 1.53 16.39
CA ASN A 385 -2.68 0.78 15.25
C ASN A 385 -3.18 1.68 14.10
N TYR A 386 -3.60 2.92 14.39
CA TYR A 386 -4.03 3.88 13.37
C TYR A 386 -2.88 4.62 12.68
N SER A 387 -1.61 4.39 13.09
CA SER A 387 -0.45 5.06 12.48
C SER A 387 -0.33 4.79 10.97
N SER A 388 -0.64 3.58 10.53
CA SER A 388 -0.66 3.22 9.10
C SER A 388 -1.75 3.97 8.32
N LEU A 389 -2.94 4.13 8.90
CA LEU A 389 -4.01 4.90 8.27
C LEU A 389 -3.65 6.39 8.19
N ILE A 390 -3.02 6.97 9.22
CA ILE A 390 -2.54 8.36 9.22
C ILE A 390 -1.47 8.55 8.14
N VAL A 391 -0.50 7.64 8.06
CA VAL A 391 0.55 7.69 7.02
C VAL A 391 -0.03 7.49 5.63
N PHE A 392 -1.02 6.58 5.46
CA PHE A 392 -1.74 6.41 4.20
C PHE A 392 -2.42 7.72 3.76
N ILE A 393 -3.17 8.37 4.64
CA ILE A 393 -3.84 9.64 4.34
C ILE A 393 -2.81 10.71 3.94
N ALA A 394 -1.74 10.87 4.72
CA ALA A 394 -0.67 11.84 4.43
C ALA A 394 0.04 11.54 3.10
N LEU A 395 0.29 10.27 2.80
CA LEU A 395 0.89 9.81 1.54
C LEU A 395 0.02 10.22 0.34
N PHE A 396 -1.27 9.99 0.40
CA PHE A 396 -2.20 10.25 -0.69
C PHE A 396 -2.70 11.70 -0.78
N CYS A 397 -2.32 12.55 0.17
CA CYS A 397 -2.31 14.00 -0.07
C CYS A 397 -1.23 14.45 -1.07
N SER A 398 -0.26 13.58 -1.40
CA SER A 398 0.85 13.88 -2.33
C SER A 398 0.95 12.94 -3.53
N LEU A 399 0.07 11.94 -3.64
CA LEU A 399 -0.03 11.00 -4.76
C LEU A 399 -1.48 10.86 -5.22
N GLN A 400 -1.64 10.67 -6.51
CA GLN A 400 -2.91 10.30 -7.13
C GLN A 400 -3.04 8.78 -7.20
N GLY A 401 -4.20 8.26 -7.56
CA GLY A 401 -4.32 6.84 -7.84
C GLY A 401 -5.70 6.24 -7.61
N MET A 402 -6.76 6.99 -7.87
CA MET A 402 -8.13 6.47 -7.82
C MET A 402 -8.31 5.19 -8.65
N PHE A 403 -7.49 5.02 -9.69
CA PHE A 403 -7.51 3.85 -10.57
C PHE A 403 -6.26 2.96 -10.43
N SER A 404 -5.55 3.04 -9.30
CA SER A 404 -4.33 2.27 -9.05
C SER A 404 -4.55 1.14 -8.06
N ILE A 405 -4.30 -0.10 -8.48
CA ILE A 405 -4.37 -1.28 -7.61
C ILE A 405 -3.46 -1.15 -6.37
N SER A 406 -2.28 -0.52 -6.52
CA SER A 406 -1.37 -0.31 -5.41
C SER A 406 -1.97 0.57 -4.31
N VAL A 407 -2.76 1.59 -4.69
CA VAL A 407 -3.46 2.46 -3.75
C VAL A 407 -4.48 1.67 -2.93
N TYR A 408 -5.28 0.84 -3.59
CA TYR A 408 -6.29 0.03 -2.92
C TYR A 408 -5.67 -1.04 -2.01
N THR A 409 -4.56 -1.65 -2.43
CA THR A 409 -3.85 -2.61 -1.56
C THR A 409 -3.26 -1.92 -0.32
N LEU A 410 -2.65 -0.73 -0.48
CA LEU A 410 -2.14 0.03 0.65
C LEU A 410 -3.25 0.49 1.59
N LEU A 411 -4.41 0.84 1.04
CA LEU A 411 -5.60 1.15 1.82
C LEU A 411 -6.11 -0.07 2.60
N TYR A 412 -6.20 -1.24 1.95
CA TYR A 412 -6.53 -2.49 2.61
C TYR A 412 -5.60 -2.76 3.80
N LEU A 413 -4.28 -2.70 3.58
CA LEU A 413 -3.28 -2.90 4.63
C LEU A 413 -3.39 -1.87 5.75
N ALA A 414 -3.67 -0.60 5.43
CA ALA A 414 -3.89 0.45 6.42
C ALA A 414 -5.14 0.18 7.27
N ILE A 415 -6.21 -0.34 6.67
CA ILE A 415 -7.44 -0.69 7.38
C ILE A 415 -7.22 -1.89 8.29
N ILE A 416 -6.68 -3.01 7.76
CA ILE A 416 -6.54 -4.24 8.54
C ILE A 416 -5.55 -4.08 9.70
N SER A 417 -4.54 -3.24 9.54
CA SER A 417 -3.57 -2.96 10.60
C SER A 417 -4.19 -2.27 11.82
N THR A 418 -5.35 -1.58 11.66
CA THR A 418 -6.09 -1.02 12.81
C THR A 418 -6.61 -2.10 13.76
N GLY A 419 -6.81 -3.31 13.26
CA GLY A 419 -7.27 -4.48 14.03
C GLY A 419 -6.16 -5.41 14.49
N ILE A 420 -4.88 -5.13 14.23
CA ILE A 420 -3.80 -6.05 14.62
C ILE A 420 -3.76 -6.25 16.15
N PRO A 421 -3.99 -7.50 16.66
CA PRO A 421 -4.01 -7.76 18.09
C PRO A 421 -2.60 -7.82 18.68
N GLN A 422 -2.53 -7.77 20.03
CA GLN A 422 -1.28 -8.09 20.72
C GLN A 422 -1.04 -9.59 20.64
N ASN A 423 0.18 -9.99 20.30
CA ASN A 423 0.56 -11.39 20.22
C ASN A 423 0.95 -11.95 21.61
N ASP A 424 -0.02 -12.05 22.50
CA ASP A 424 0.19 -12.65 23.84
C ASP A 424 0.17 -14.20 23.78
N ILE A 425 -0.37 -14.78 22.71
CA ILE A 425 -0.60 -16.22 22.55
C ILE A 425 0.60 -16.92 21.89
N LEU A 426 1.43 -16.21 21.14
CA LEU A 426 2.54 -16.77 20.36
C LEU A 426 3.88 -16.77 21.12
N GLN A 427 3.90 -16.61 22.45
CA GLN A 427 5.13 -16.73 23.26
C GLN A 427 5.80 -18.13 23.16
N GLY A 428 5.18 -19.10 22.50
CA GLY A 428 5.68 -20.46 22.38
C GLY A 428 6.25 -20.91 21.04
N LYS A 429 5.94 -20.25 19.90
CA LYS A 429 6.50 -20.66 18.59
C LYS A 429 6.60 -19.45 17.65
N ARG A 430 7.81 -19.00 17.39
CA ARG A 430 8.15 -17.99 16.38
C ARG A 430 7.90 -18.56 14.98
N LEU A 431 7.23 -17.80 14.09
CA LEU A 431 6.97 -18.19 12.70
C LEU A 431 8.22 -18.24 11.83
N PHE A 432 9.32 -17.61 12.29
CA PHE A 432 10.64 -17.69 11.67
C PHE A 432 11.70 -17.94 12.77
N CYS A 433 12.15 -19.16 12.89
CA CYS A 433 13.48 -19.51 13.41
C CYS A 433 14.43 -19.68 12.25
#